data_91e20d5810e133160cf4fea4340be5ff
#
_entry.id   91e20d5810e133160cf4fea4340be5ff
#
_cell.length_a   1.000
_cell.length_b   1.000
_cell.length_c   1.000
_cell.angle_alpha   90.00
_cell.angle_beta   90.00
_cell.angle_gamma   90.00
#
_symmetry.space_group_name_H-M   'P 1'
#
loop_
_entity.id
_entity.type
_entity.pdbx_description
1 polymer ?
#
loop_
_entity_poly.entity_id
_entity_poly.type
_entity_poly.pdbx_seq_one_letter_code
_entity_poly.pdbx_strand_id
1 'polypeptide(L)'
;MYFFVTTAKALITADDETWMNLYLNTDGDSKTGWEGYDFILNRSRTDKTVSIERFVDGKWQFEKVGEAEYALCENGLMLAVSKTLIGGESGKALSLTFKWADHADIRGDIMRFMELGDTAPNDRFAFAYNASGLTDERTAEPGTETGTGAE
;
A
#
# COMPACT_ATOMS: atom_id res chain seq x y z
N MET A 1 5.21 -6.74 1.91
CA MET A 1 5.17 -5.31 2.31
C MET A 1 3.99 -5.12 3.25
N TYR A 2 4.15 -4.29 4.26
CA TYR A 2 3.07 -4.00 5.21
C TYR A 2 2.69 -2.53 5.14
N PHE A 3 1.39 -2.26 5.08
CA PHE A 3 0.83 -0.93 5.22
C PHE A 3 0.05 -0.88 6.53
N PHE A 4 0.27 0.15 7.33
CA PHE A 4 -0.37 0.31 8.62
C PHE A 4 -0.93 1.73 8.75
N VAL A 5 -2.14 1.82 9.27
CA VAL A 5 -2.82 3.08 9.56
C VAL A 5 -3.48 3.02 10.91
N THR A 6 -3.48 4.12 11.62
CA THR A 6 -4.21 4.29 12.88
C THR A 6 -5.17 5.46 12.78
N THR A 7 -6.27 5.35 13.48
CA THR A 7 -7.28 6.40 13.63
C THR A 7 -7.29 6.95 15.06
N ALA A 8 -7.77 8.16 15.23
CA ALA A 8 -7.87 8.79 16.56
C ALA A 8 -8.92 8.12 17.48
N LYS A 9 -9.86 7.39 16.89
CA LYS A 9 -10.92 6.65 17.59
C LYS A 9 -10.86 5.19 17.18
N ALA A 10 -11.52 4.31 17.94
CA ALA A 10 -11.67 2.91 17.55
C ALA A 10 -12.25 2.80 16.15
N LEU A 11 -11.70 1.86 15.36
CA LEU A 11 -12.19 1.57 14.02
C LEU A 11 -13.62 1.04 14.11
N ILE A 12 -14.52 1.67 13.37
CA ILE A 12 -15.85 1.15 13.14
C ILE A 12 -15.75 0.32 11.87
N THR A 13 -15.80 -1.00 12.01
CA THR A 13 -15.86 -1.88 10.85
C THR A 13 -17.20 -1.68 10.16
N ALA A 14 -17.19 -1.02 9.01
CA ALA A 14 -18.35 -0.88 8.18
C ALA A 14 -18.39 -1.98 7.12
N ASP A 15 -19.57 -2.42 6.73
CA ASP A 15 -19.77 -3.37 5.63
C ASP A 15 -19.76 -2.68 4.26
N ASP A 16 -19.28 -1.43 4.20
CA ASP A 16 -19.23 -0.69 2.96
C ASP A 16 -17.87 -0.81 2.26
N GLU A 17 -17.86 -0.51 0.98
CA GLU A 17 -16.69 -0.59 0.12
C GLU A 17 -15.81 0.66 0.16
N THR A 18 -16.24 1.66 0.89
CA THR A 18 -15.52 2.93 1.04
C THR A 18 -14.76 3.01 2.37
N TRP A 19 -14.81 1.93 3.17
CA TRP A 19 -14.11 1.86 4.44
C TRP A 19 -12.62 1.57 4.26
N MET A 20 -11.77 2.47 4.76
CA MET A 20 -10.32 2.28 4.86
C MET A 20 -9.66 1.80 3.55
N ASN A 21 -9.96 2.45 2.44
CA ASN A 21 -9.33 2.14 1.17
C ASN A 21 -7.88 2.63 1.13
N LEU A 22 -7.01 1.81 0.54
CA LEU A 22 -5.62 2.17 0.28
C LEU A 22 -5.41 2.33 -1.23
N TYR A 23 -4.96 3.50 -1.65
CA TYR A 23 -4.62 3.83 -3.03
C TYR A 23 -3.11 3.80 -3.20
N LEU A 24 -2.62 3.18 -4.30
CA LEU A 24 -1.20 3.06 -4.61
C LEU A 24 -0.90 3.57 -6.00
N ASN A 25 0.16 4.38 -6.12
CA ASN A 25 0.85 4.65 -7.37
C ASN A 25 2.20 3.93 -7.30
N THR A 26 2.42 2.95 -8.18
CA THR A 26 3.56 2.04 -8.14
C THR A 26 4.52 2.19 -9.31
N ASP A 27 4.15 2.96 -10.33
CA ASP A 27 5.00 3.28 -11.48
C ASP A 27 5.65 4.68 -11.39
N GLY A 28 5.19 5.49 -10.43
CA GLY A 28 5.68 6.86 -10.21
C GLY A 28 5.17 7.88 -11.22
N ASP A 29 4.28 7.49 -12.14
CA ASP A 29 3.68 8.40 -13.11
C ASP A 29 2.30 8.87 -12.64
N SER A 30 2.16 10.17 -12.42
CA SER A 30 0.88 10.77 -12.03
C SER A 30 -0.16 10.85 -13.16
N LYS A 31 0.21 10.44 -14.37
CA LYS A 31 -0.67 10.48 -15.54
C LYS A 31 -1.24 9.11 -15.91
N THR A 32 -0.68 8.05 -15.36
CA THR A 32 -1.18 6.68 -15.51
C THR A 32 -2.21 6.36 -14.44
N GLY A 33 -2.85 5.22 -14.56
CA GLY A 33 -3.85 4.81 -13.59
C GLY A 33 -5.08 5.73 -13.55
N TRP A 34 -5.80 5.67 -12.46
CA TRP A 34 -6.88 6.63 -12.19
C TRP A 34 -6.34 7.78 -11.35
N GLU A 35 -6.19 8.96 -11.96
CA GLU A 35 -5.61 10.16 -11.32
C GLU A 35 -4.24 9.89 -10.67
N GLY A 36 -3.43 9.02 -11.31
CA GLY A 36 -2.12 8.62 -10.84
C GLY A 36 -2.11 7.39 -9.94
N TYR A 37 -3.26 6.80 -9.60
CA TYR A 37 -3.33 5.59 -8.79
C TYR A 37 -3.52 4.34 -9.66
N ASP A 38 -2.62 3.36 -9.51
CA ASP A 38 -2.62 2.10 -10.26
C ASP A 38 -3.44 1.02 -9.57
N PHE A 39 -3.50 1.06 -8.23
CA PHE A 39 -4.18 0.06 -7.41
C PHE A 39 -5.04 0.71 -6.33
N ILE A 40 -6.14 0.02 -6.03
CA ILE A 40 -6.96 0.26 -4.85
C ILE A 40 -7.12 -1.04 -4.07
N LEU A 41 -6.98 -0.98 -2.76
CA LEU A 41 -7.15 -2.12 -1.86
C LEU A 41 -8.34 -1.89 -0.94
N ASN A 42 -8.95 -3.01 -0.51
CA ASN A 42 -10.04 -3.04 0.48
C ASN A 42 -11.39 -2.51 -0.03
N ARG A 43 -11.69 -2.66 -1.32
CA ARG A 43 -13.06 -2.43 -1.82
C ARG A 43 -14.00 -3.60 -1.53
N SER A 44 -13.46 -4.80 -1.43
CA SER A 44 -14.20 -5.96 -0.94
C SER A 44 -13.32 -6.75 0.03
N ARG A 45 -13.93 -7.43 0.96
CA ARG A 45 -13.22 -8.18 1.99
C ARG A 45 -13.98 -9.41 2.46
N THR A 46 -13.21 -10.32 3.03
CA THR A 46 -13.66 -11.45 3.84
C THR A 46 -13.30 -11.17 5.30
N ASP A 47 -13.46 -12.14 6.17
CA ASP A 47 -12.96 -12.12 7.55
C ASP A 47 -11.42 -12.23 7.67
N LYS A 48 -10.70 -12.51 6.58
CA LYS A 48 -9.24 -12.70 6.57
C LYS A 48 -8.50 -11.87 5.55
N THR A 49 -9.13 -11.55 4.43
CA THR A 49 -8.47 -10.91 3.30
C THR A 49 -9.26 -9.72 2.77
N VAL A 50 -8.54 -8.80 2.15
CA VAL A 50 -9.08 -7.67 1.40
C VAL A 50 -8.70 -7.79 -0.08
N SER A 51 -9.54 -7.24 -0.98
CA SER A 51 -9.24 -7.21 -2.41
C SER A 51 -8.03 -6.34 -2.71
N ILE A 52 -7.24 -6.75 -3.71
CA ILE A 52 -6.29 -5.92 -4.44
C ILE A 52 -6.83 -5.78 -5.84
N GLU A 53 -7.09 -4.56 -6.26
CA GLU A 53 -7.67 -4.25 -7.56
C GLU A 53 -6.76 -3.29 -8.32
N ARG A 54 -6.51 -3.58 -9.61
CA ARG A 54 -5.71 -2.76 -10.50
C ARG A 54 -6.62 -1.95 -11.41
N PHE A 55 -6.28 -0.68 -11.65
CA PHE A 55 -6.94 0.14 -12.66
C PHE A 55 -6.74 -0.43 -14.06
N VAL A 56 -7.82 -0.43 -14.84
CA VAL A 56 -7.80 -0.88 -16.24
C VAL A 56 -7.97 0.34 -17.13
N ASP A 57 -6.88 0.68 -17.82
CA ASP A 57 -6.84 1.83 -18.70
C ASP A 57 -7.92 1.77 -19.80
N GLY A 58 -8.51 2.90 -20.10
CA GLY A 58 -9.60 3.04 -21.07
C GLY A 58 -10.97 2.55 -20.61
N LYS A 59 -11.07 1.91 -19.42
CA LYS A 59 -12.34 1.41 -18.90
C LYS A 59 -12.86 2.21 -17.69
N TRP A 60 -12.04 3.04 -17.09
CA TRP A 60 -12.38 3.78 -15.85
C TRP A 60 -12.88 2.87 -14.73
N GLN A 61 -12.26 1.73 -14.58
CA GLN A 61 -12.61 0.72 -13.58
C GLN A 61 -11.38 0.03 -13.03
N PHE A 62 -11.54 -0.59 -11.86
CA PHE A 62 -10.56 -1.47 -11.26
C PHE A 62 -10.97 -2.93 -11.45
N GLU A 63 -10.02 -3.80 -11.72
CA GLU A 63 -10.20 -5.26 -11.80
C GLU A 63 -9.40 -5.95 -10.70
N LYS A 64 -10.03 -6.91 -10.01
CA LYS A 64 -9.37 -7.68 -8.95
C LYS A 64 -8.21 -8.50 -9.51
N VAL A 65 -7.02 -8.31 -8.94
CA VAL A 65 -5.78 -9.03 -9.29
C VAL A 65 -5.29 -9.97 -8.20
N GLY A 66 -5.85 -9.85 -6.99
CA GLY A 66 -5.47 -10.70 -5.87
C GLY A 66 -6.09 -10.26 -4.57
N GLU A 67 -5.52 -10.75 -3.49
CA GLU A 67 -5.94 -10.46 -2.12
C GLU A 67 -4.73 -10.21 -1.22
N ALA A 68 -4.93 -9.43 -0.17
CA ALA A 68 -3.99 -9.21 0.91
C ALA A 68 -4.60 -9.64 2.24
N GLU A 69 -3.81 -10.28 3.08
CA GLU A 69 -4.23 -10.51 4.47
C GLU A 69 -4.30 -9.20 5.23
N TYR A 70 -5.22 -9.11 6.18
CA TYR A 70 -5.33 -7.96 7.06
C TYR A 70 -5.48 -8.34 8.52
N ALA A 71 -5.08 -7.41 9.39
CA ALA A 71 -5.28 -7.51 10.83
C ALA A 71 -5.80 -6.18 11.36
N LEU A 72 -6.68 -6.28 12.35
CA LEU A 72 -7.25 -5.15 13.05
C LEU A 72 -6.75 -5.11 14.50
N CYS A 73 -6.52 -3.93 15.00
CA CYS A 73 -6.48 -3.64 16.44
C CYS A 73 -7.51 -2.55 16.73
N GLU A 74 -7.67 -2.15 17.99
CA GLU A 74 -8.74 -1.25 18.42
C GLU A 74 -8.89 0.00 17.53
N ASN A 75 -7.79 0.60 17.13
CA ASN A 75 -7.76 1.82 16.31
C ASN A 75 -6.79 1.72 15.12
N GLY A 76 -6.49 0.52 14.65
CA GLY A 76 -5.53 0.33 13.57
C GLY A 76 -5.87 -0.81 12.64
N LEU A 77 -5.49 -0.62 11.37
CA LEU A 77 -5.58 -1.59 10.30
C LEU A 77 -4.19 -1.83 9.71
N MET A 78 -3.81 -3.09 9.56
CA MET A 78 -2.60 -3.50 8.86
C MET A 78 -2.95 -4.39 7.68
N LEU A 79 -2.35 -4.13 6.52
CA LEU A 79 -2.44 -4.95 5.31
C LEU A 79 -1.09 -5.58 5.00
N ALA A 80 -1.08 -6.90 4.74
CA ALA A 80 0.10 -7.64 4.28
C ALA A 80 0.00 -7.86 2.76
N VAL A 81 0.71 -7.05 1.99
CA VAL A 81 0.60 -6.98 0.52
C VAL A 81 1.79 -7.64 -0.15
N SER A 82 1.55 -8.59 -1.07
CA SER A 82 2.60 -9.12 -1.93
C SER A 82 3.04 -8.04 -2.93
N LYS A 83 4.35 -7.76 -2.99
CA LYS A 83 4.89 -6.78 -3.94
C LYS A 83 4.60 -7.14 -5.39
N THR A 84 4.59 -8.43 -5.73
CA THR A 84 4.34 -8.90 -7.09
C THR A 84 2.91 -8.64 -7.56
N LEU A 85 1.94 -8.57 -6.65
CA LEU A 85 0.55 -8.25 -6.99
C LEU A 85 0.33 -6.77 -7.28
N ILE A 86 1.25 -5.91 -6.85
CA ILE A 86 1.19 -4.46 -7.04
C ILE A 86 2.28 -3.94 -7.98
N GLY A 87 2.75 -4.78 -8.92
CA GLY A 87 3.70 -4.38 -9.94
C GLY A 87 5.18 -4.46 -9.56
N GLY A 88 5.50 -4.89 -8.34
CA GLY A 88 6.88 -5.09 -7.91
C GLY A 88 7.49 -6.39 -8.46
N GLU A 89 8.79 -6.39 -8.67
CA GLU A 89 9.54 -7.58 -9.06
C GLU A 89 10.22 -8.23 -7.85
N SER A 90 10.31 -9.57 -7.87
CA SER A 90 11.01 -10.31 -6.82
C SER A 90 12.47 -9.90 -6.75
N GLY A 91 12.97 -9.63 -5.54
CA GLY A 91 14.36 -9.23 -5.30
C GLY A 91 14.69 -7.79 -5.69
N LYS A 92 13.76 -7.02 -6.27
CA LYS A 92 13.98 -5.61 -6.58
C LYS A 92 13.31 -4.69 -5.54
N ALA A 93 13.90 -3.54 -5.33
CA ALA A 93 13.31 -2.46 -4.55
C ALA A 93 12.06 -1.92 -5.27
N LEU A 94 11.00 -1.66 -4.54
CA LEU A 94 9.80 -1.02 -5.04
C LEU A 94 9.67 0.35 -4.37
N SER A 95 9.63 1.40 -5.18
CA SER A 95 9.25 2.74 -4.72
C SER A 95 7.81 3.01 -5.13
N LEU A 96 7.04 3.63 -4.26
CA LEU A 96 5.64 3.94 -4.53
C LEU A 96 5.17 5.16 -3.74
N THR A 97 4.05 5.72 -4.14
CA THR A 97 3.28 6.63 -3.30
C THR A 97 1.96 6.01 -2.92
N PHE A 98 1.44 6.37 -1.75
CA PHE A 98 0.20 5.79 -1.26
C PHE A 98 -0.64 6.80 -0.46
N LYS A 99 -1.93 6.54 -0.43
CA LYS A 99 -2.91 7.32 0.30
C LYS A 99 -3.99 6.43 0.90
N TRP A 100 -4.34 6.70 2.14
CA TRP A 100 -5.53 6.14 2.77
C TRP A 100 -6.72 7.05 2.59
N ALA A 101 -7.90 6.47 2.36
CA ALA A 101 -9.18 7.19 2.39
C ALA A 101 -10.22 6.35 3.12
N ASP A 102 -10.93 6.98 4.03
CA ASP A 102 -11.98 6.38 4.83
C ASP A 102 -13.31 7.08 4.59
N HIS A 103 -14.36 6.31 4.33
CA HIS A 103 -15.72 6.82 4.08
C HIS A 103 -15.82 7.85 2.94
N ALA A 104 -15.01 7.73 1.90
CA ALA A 104 -15.26 8.40 0.63
C ALA A 104 -16.52 7.83 -0.01
N ASP A 105 -17.51 8.68 -0.26
CA ASP A 105 -18.91 8.32 -0.47
C ASP A 105 -19.21 7.63 -1.81
N ILE A 106 -18.31 7.69 -2.79
CA ILE A 106 -18.51 7.07 -4.10
C ILE A 106 -17.41 6.06 -4.39
N ARG A 107 -17.83 4.83 -4.58
CA ARG A 107 -16.98 3.70 -4.95
C ARG A 107 -16.19 3.98 -6.23
N GLY A 108 -14.86 3.88 -6.14
CA GLY A 108 -13.96 4.03 -7.26
C GLY A 108 -13.82 5.45 -7.82
N ASP A 109 -14.49 6.44 -7.25
CA ASP A 109 -14.26 7.83 -7.57
C ASP A 109 -13.30 8.46 -6.57
N ILE A 110 -12.01 8.36 -6.86
CA ILE A 110 -10.95 8.86 -6.00
C ILE A 110 -10.96 10.38 -5.83
N MET A 111 -11.65 11.11 -6.70
CA MET A 111 -11.77 12.57 -6.52
C MET A 111 -12.71 12.93 -5.36
N ARG A 112 -13.61 12.02 -4.98
CA ARG A 112 -14.56 12.28 -3.89
C ARG A 112 -13.90 12.31 -2.52
N PHE A 113 -12.77 11.66 -2.32
CA PHE A 113 -12.03 11.77 -1.06
C PHE A 113 -11.52 13.19 -0.77
N MET A 114 -11.50 14.07 -1.75
CA MET A 114 -11.16 15.48 -1.57
C MET A 114 -12.30 16.31 -0.96
N GLU A 115 -13.52 15.79 -0.98
CA GLU A 115 -14.72 16.47 -0.52
C GLU A 115 -15.37 15.77 0.68
N LEU A 116 -15.23 14.45 0.75
CA LEU A 116 -15.92 13.59 1.70
C LEU A 116 -14.97 12.59 2.33
N GLY A 117 -15.31 12.16 3.54
CA GLY A 117 -14.51 11.20 4.28
C GLY A 117 -13.29 11.80 4.96
N ASP A 118 -12.40 10.94 5.40
CA ASP A 118 -11.12 11.28 6.02
C ASP A 118 -9.97 10.70 5.20
N THR A 119 -8.86 11.41 5.07
CA THR A 119 -7.72 10.96 4.27
C THR A 119 -6.39 11.15 4.99
N ALA A 120 -5.46 10.24 4.71
CA ALA A 120 -4.09 10.35 5.18
C ALA A 120 -3.10 10.09 4.00
N PRO A 121 -2.29 11.09 3.62
CA PRO A 121 -2.32 12.48 4.06
C PRO A 121 -3.53 13.26 3.51
N ASN A 122 -3.79 14.43 4.05
CA ASN A 122 -4.89 15.28 3.60
C ASN A 122 -4.69 15.79 2.17
N ASP A 123 -5.77 16.25 1.55
CA ASP A 123 -5.82 16.87 0.23
C ASP A 123 -5.22 16.00 -0.89
N ARG A 124 -4.44 16.61 -1.77
CA ARG A 124 -3.80 15.95 -2.93
C ARG A 124 -2.50 15.22 -2.59
N PHE A 125 -2.02 15.32 -1.36
CA PHE A 125 -0.77 14.72 -0.97
C PHE A 125 -0.87 13.19 -0.87
N ALA A 126 0.26 12.52 -1.09
CA ALA A 126 0.44 11.09 -0.86
C ALA A 126 1.73 10.86 -0.06
N PHE A 127 1.77 9.83 0.74
CA PHE A 127 3.01 9.37 1.37
C PHE A 127 3.90 8.73 0.33
N ALA A 128 5.20 8.97 0.40
CA ALA A 128 6.18 8.32 -0.45
C ALA A 128 6.94 7.23 0.34
N TYR A 129 7.04 6.06 -0.26
CA TYR A 129 7.92 4.99 0.18
C TYR A 129 9.00 4.79 -0.87
N ASN A 130 10.27 4.93 -0.46
CA ASN A 130 11.42 4.75 -1.33
C ASN A 130 12.36 3.69 -0.73
N ALA A 131 12.44 2.53 -1.37
CA ALA A 131 13.30 1.44 -0.92
C ALA A 131 14.76 1.58 -1.38
N SER A 132 15.10 2.54 -2.24
CA SER A 132 16.44 2.68 -2.82
C SER A 132 17.55 3.13 -1.82
N GLY A 133 17.18 3.41 -0.56
CA GLY A 133 18.12 3.76 0.51
C GLY A 133 18.36 2.66 1.55
N LEU A 134 17.67 1.53 1.43
CA LEU A 134 17.87 0.40 2.35
C LEU A 134 18.96 -0.53 1.79
N THR A 135 20.22 -0.19 2.05
CA THR A 135 21.31 -1.18 1.92
C THR A 135 21.11 -2.20 3.03
N ASP A 136 20.98 -3.46 2.64
CA ASP A 136 20.90 -4.59 3.59
C ASP A 136 22.28 -4.75 4.24
N GLU A 137 22.51 -4.10 5.39
CA GLU A 137 23.74 -4.21 6.17
C GLU A 137 23.96 -5.62 6.78
N ARG A 138 23.18 -6.62 6.40
CA ARG A 138 23.25 -7.99 6.95
C ARG A 138 24.24 -8.91 6.23
N THR A 139 24.97 -8.46 5.23
CA THR A 139 25.98 -9.26 4.52
C THR A 139 27.42 -8.81 4.79
N ALA A 140 27.71 -8.27 5.97
CA ALA A 140 29.07 -8.23 6.45
C ALA A 140 29.40 -9.60 7.05
N GLU A 141 29.97 -10.49 6.25
CA GLU A 141 30.63 -11.68 6.76
C GLU A 141 31.75 -11.25 7.74
N PRO A 142 31.87 -11.89 8.92
CA PRO A 142 32.99 -11.62 9.80
C PRO A 142 34.26 -12.08 9.10
N GLY A 143 35.13 -11.13 8.80
CA GLY A 143 36.45 -11.37 8.20
C GLY A 143 37.18 -12.46 8.95
N THR A 144 37.60 -13.49 8.24
CA THR A 144 38.57 -14.51 8.70
C THR A 144 39.90 -13.80 8.95
N GLU A 145 40.18 -13.51 10.20
CA GLU A 145 41.57 -13.18 10.59
C GLU A 145 42.43 -14.44 10.42
N THR A 146 43.17 -14.50 9.34
CA THR A 146 44.28 -15.40 9.19
C THR A 146 45.42 -14.88 10.03
N GLY A 147 45.55 -15.41 11.24
CA GLY A 147 46.77 -15.24 12.04
C GLY A 147 47.93 -15.95 11.36
N THR A 148 48.87 -15.18 10.81
CA THR A 148 50.18 -15.65 10.48
C THR A 148 51.08 -15.50 11.73
N GLY A 149 51.28 -16.63 12.39
CA GLY A 149 52.40 -16.73 13.32
C GLY A 149 53.72 -16.70 12.54
N ALA A 150 54.66 -15.94 13.00
CA ALA A 150 56.07 -16.06 12.64
C ALA A 150 56.88 -16.04 13.92
N GLU A 151 57.77 -16.97 13.96
CA GLU A 151 58.82 -17.26 14.95
C GLU A 151 59.64 -16.07 15.39
#